data_b8ca8ff19c88b79b47f8f8454c177a0d
#
_entry.id   b8ca8ff19c88b79b47f8f8454c177a0d
#
_cell.length_a   1.000
_cell.length_b   1.000
_cell.length_c   1.000
_cell.angle_alpha   90.00
_cell.angle_beta   90.00
_cell.angle_gamma   90.00
#
_symmetry.space_group_name_H-M   'P 1'
#
loop_
_entity.id
_entity.type
_entity.pdbx_description
1 polymer ?
#
loop_
_entity_poly.entity_id
_entity_poly.type
_entity_poly.pdbx_seq_one_letter_code
_entity_poly.pdbx_strand_id
1 'polypeptide(L)'
;MEVLFQNLLNLDWKMVVMWLIGGALIYLAIKKDMEPTLLLPMGFGAILVNLPLSGAVTQGEEEGALSLLYQAGIANELFPLILFIGIGAMIDFGPLLSNPVLMLFGAAAQFGIFFTLCTASMFFDLNDAASIAVIGAADGPTSIVVSQKLHSNYLGAIMVAAYSYMALVPIIQPPIIKLLTTKKERTIHMEYTQRPVSKTTRILFPIVITLIAGLIAPASVSLVGFLMFGNLIRECGVLDSLSETAQKILANLVTIFLGITIASQMQAANFLRLDTLLILFLGLIAFIFDTAGGVLFAKLLNLFLKKKVNPMIGAAGISAFPMSGRVVQKLAMKEDPTNFILMQATGVNVSGQIASVIAGGLILNFFLH
;
A
#
# COMPACT_ATOMS: atom_id res chain seq x y z
N MET A 1 29.54 -23.36 -30.01
CA MET A 1 29.84 -23.16 -28.57
C MET A 1 29.81 -21.70 -28.17
N GLU A 2 30.23 -20.75 -29.02
CA GLU A 2 30.15 -19.29 -28.72
C GLU A 2 28.73 -18.81 -28.39
N VAL A 3 27.73 -19.28 -29.12
CA VAL A 3 26.32 -18.89 -28.87
C VAL A 3 25.81 -19.28 -27.48
N LEU A 4 26.30 -20.41 -26.92
CA LEU A 4 25.90 -20.86 -25.58
C LEU A 4 26.49 -19.99 -24.45
N PHE A 5 27.63 -19.35 -24.71
CA PHE A 5 28.34 -18.53 -23.71
C PHE A 5 28.13 -17.03 -23.95
N GLN A 6 27.42 -16.65 -25.02
CA GLN A 6 27.18 -15.24 -25.36
C GLN A 6 26.44 -14.52 -24.25
N ASN A 7 25.50 -15.18 -23.55
CA ASN A 7 24.80 -14.64 -22.41
C ASN A 7 25.69 -14.35 -21.21
N LEU A 8 26.76 -15.16 -20.99
CA LEU A 8 27.70 -14.93 -19.92
C LEU A 8 28.61 -13.70 -20.19
N LEU A 9 28.89 -13.42 -21.46
CA LEU A 9 29.67 -12.24 -21.85
C LEU A 9 28.92 -10.93 -21.67
N ASN A 10 27.58 -11.00 -21.68
CA ASN A 10 26.69 -9.85 -21.46
C ASN A 10 26.34 -9.62 -19.98
N LEU A 11 26.96 -10.39 -19.05
CA LEU A 11 26.70 -10.25 -17.63
C LEU A 11 27.34 -8.96 -17.09
N ASP A 12 26.52 -8.08 -16.53
CA ASP A 12 26.97 -6.88 -15.79
C ASP A 12 26.89 -7.15 -14.28
N TRP A 13 27.84 -6.59 -13.53
CA TRP A 13 27.84 -6.66 -12.06
C TRP A 13 26.55 -6.10 -11.45
N LYS A 14 25.91 -5.12 -12.08
CA LYS A 14 24.62 -4.57 -11.66
C LYS A 14 23.49 -5.61 -11.71
N MET A 15 23.52 -6.51 -12.69
CA MET A 15 22.56 -7.63 -12.77
C MET A 15 22.73 -8.57 -11.57
N VAL A 16 23.97 -8.86 -11.19
CA VAL A 16 24.28 -9.69 -10.00
C VAL A 16 23.76 -9.03 -8.73
N VAL A 17 23.91 -7.71 -8.58
CA VAL A 17 23.32 -6.96 -7.46
C VAL A 17 21.80 -7.11 -7.43
N MET A 18 21.13 -7.03 -8.59
CA MET A 18 19.68 -7.24 -8.67
C MET A 18 19.25 -8.67 -8.33
N TRP A 19 20.05 -9.68 -8.66
CA TRP A 19 19.81 -11.07 -8.23
C TRP A 19 19.92 -11.22 -6.71
N LEU A 20 20.89 -10.54 -6.08
CA LEU A 20 21.00 -10.51 -4.62
C LEU A 20 19.81 -9.81 -3.98
N ILE A 21 19.34 -8.68 -4.56
CA ILE A 21 18.12 -7.98 -4.11
C ILE A 21 16.90 -8.90 -4.26
N GLY A 22 16.72 -9.53 -5.43
CA GLY A 22 15.64 -10.48 -5.67
C GLY A 22 15.68 -11.66 -4.70
N GLY A 23 16.86 -12.23 -4.46
CA GLY A 23 17.07 -13.29 -3.47
C GLY A 23 16.76 -12.86 -2.05
N ALA A 24 17.10 -11.63 -1.67
CA ALA A 24 16.77 -11.07 -0.37
C ALA A 24 15.25 -10.90 -0.20
N LEU A 25 14.52 -10.41 -1.22
CA LEU A 25 13.07 -10.32 -1.21
C LEU A 25 12.41 -11.70 -1.05
N ILE A 26 12.88 -12.71 -1.78
CA ILE A 26 12.41 -14.10 -1.65
C ILE A 26 12.70 -14.65 -0.25
N TYR A 27 13.90 -14.40 0.30
CA TYR A 27 14.24 -14.80 1.66
C TYR A 27 13.32 -14.18 2.71
N LEU A 28 13.03 -12.88 2.59
CA LEU A 28 12.12 -12.17 3.49
C LEU A 28 10.70 -12.76 3.38
N ALA A 29 10.23 -13.05 2.18
CA ALA A 29 8.95 -13.69 1.94
C ALA A 29 8.84 -15.06 2.64
N ILE A 30 9.82 -15.95 2.41
CA ILE A 30 9.76 -17.35 2.86
C ILE A 30 10.13 -17.51 4.34
N LYS A 31 11.21 -16.86 4.80
CA LYS A 31 11.76 -17.05 6.15
C LYS A 31 11.18 -16.11 7.19
N LYS A 32 10.70 -14.95 6.78
CA LYS A 32 10.18 -13.94 7.71
C LYS A 32 8.66 -13.77 7.60
N ASP A 33 8.01 -14.52 6.68
CA ASP A 33 6.57 -14.45 6.41
C ASP A 33 6.08 -13.00 6.17
N MET A 34 6.88 -12.27 5.38
CA MET A 34 6.65 -10.86 5.08
C MET A 34 5.99 -10.73 3.72
N GLU A 35 4.70 -10.55 3.71
CA GLU A 35 3.88 -10.46 2.49
C GLU A 35 4.35 -11.36 1.34
N PRO A 36 4.32 -12.70 1.54
CA PRO A 36 4.84 -13.64 0.56
C PRO A 36 4.19 -13.49 -0.81
N THR A 37 2.92 -13.10 -0.83
CA THR A 37 2.12 -12.90 -2.04
C THR A 37 2.65 -11.79 -2.96
N LEU A 38 3.38 -10.82 -2.40
CA LEU A 38 3.99 -9.70 -3.14
C LEU A 38 5.48 -9.88 -3.32
N LEU A 39 6.22 -10.12 -2.22
CA LEU A 39 7.69 -10.15 -2.27
C LEU A 39 8.24 -11.32 -3.08
N LEU A 40 7.56 -12.48 -3.06
CA LEU A 40 8.05 -13.64 -3.79
C LEU A 40 7.95 -13.46 -5.32
N PRO A 41 6.79 -13.07 -5.90
CA PRO A 41 6.72 -12.78 -7.33
C PRO A 41 7.62 -11.63 -7.77
N MET A 42 7.71 -10.57 -6.96
CA MET A 42 8.58 -9.42 -7.24
C MET A 42 10.06 -9.81 -7.23
N GLY A 43 10.49 -10.57 -6.21
CA GLY A 43 11.88 -11.03 -6.10
C GLY A 43 12.28 -11.99 -7.23
N PHE A 44 11.38 -12.92 -7.58
CA PHE A 44 11.61 -13.84 -8.70
C PHE A 44 11.62 -13.09 -10.04
N GLY A 45 10.68 -12.17 -10.24
CA GLY A 45 10.64 -11.33 -11.43
C GLY A 45 11.90 -10.46 -11.56
N ALA A 46 12.41 -9.89 -10.45
CA ALA A 46 13.66 -9.13 -10.46
C ALA A 46 14.86 -9.95 -10.93
N ILE A 47 14.90 -11.24 -10.60
CA ILE A 47 15.92 -12.16 -11.15
C ILE A 47 15.71 -12.35 -12.65
N LEU A 48 14.45 -12.63 -13.09
CA LEU A 48 14.13 -12.88 -14.49
C LEU A 48 14.50 -11.72 -15.41
N VAL A 49 14.16 -10.49 -15.04
CA VAL A 49 14.38 -9.31 -15.90
C VAL A 49 15.84 -8.89 -15.97
N ASN A 50 16.67 -9.38 -15.06
CA ASN A 50 18.10 -9.10 -15.02
C ASN A 50 18.94 -10.30 -15.50
N LEU A 51 18.32 -11.28 -16.13
CA LEU A 51 19.06 -12.31 -16.90
C LEU A 51 19.37 -11.75 -18.30
N PRO A 52 20.63 -11.80 -18.75
CA PRO A 52 20.99 -11.31 -20.08
C PRO A 52 20.19 -12.04 -21.16
N LEU A 53 19.64 -11.31 -22.12
CA LEU A 53 18.91 -11.84 -23.28
C LEU A 53 17.76 -12.79 -22.89
N SER A 54 17.12 -12.57 -21.74
CA SER A 54 16.10 -13.50 -21.23
C SER A 54 14.75 -13.46 -21.98
N GLY A 55 14.49 -12.41 -22.81
CA GLY A 55 13.18 -12.20 -23.41
C GLY A 55 12.06 -11.88 -22.39
N ALA A 56 12.38 -11.72 -21.10
CA ALA A 56 11.40 -11.39 -20.08
C ALA A 56 10.86 -9.97 -20.24
N VAL A 57 11.70 -9.03 -20.65
CA VAL A 57 11.37 -7.65 -21.00
C VAL A 57 11.69 -7.37 -22.46
N THR A 58 11.01 -6.39 -23.04
CA THR A 58 11.22 -6.00 -24.44
C THR A 58 12.66 -5.60 -24.70
N GLN A 59 13.28 -6.20 -25.72
CA GLN A 59 14.64 -5.97 -26.17
C GLN A 59 14.64 -5.78 -27.69
N GLY A 60 14.88 -4.55 -28.13
CA GLY A 60 14.79 -4.22 -29.56
C GLY A 60 13.38 -4.40 -30.11
N GLU A 61 13.23 -5.23 -31.12
CA GLU A 61 11.93 -5.53 -31.78
C GLU A 61 11.16 -6.69 -31.11
N GLU A 62 11.79 -7.45 -30.20
CA GLU A 62 11.15 -8.58 -29.52
C GLU A 62 10.42 -8.11 -28.26
N GLU A 63 9.11 -8.31 -28.22
CA GLU A 63 8.29 -8.00 -27.05
C GLU A 63 8.46 -9.02 -25.94
N GLY A 64 8.87 -8.55 -24.74
CA GLY A 64 9.02 -9.40 -23.57
C GLY A 64 7.68 -9.66 -22.86
N ALA A 65 7.52 -10.89 -22.33
CA ALA A 65 6.28 -11.31 -21.67
C ALA A 65 5.86 -10.41 -20.50
N LEU A 66 6.80 -9.93 -19.68
CA LEU A 66 6.51 -9.01 -18.57
C LEU A 66 6.21 -7.59 -19.07
N SER A 67 6.77 -7.18 -20.21
CA SER A 67 6.43 -5.90 -20.84
C SER A 67 4.99 -5.93 -21.37
N LEU A 68 4.57 -7.03 -21.97
CA LEU A 68 3.17 -7.23 -22.40
C LEU A 68 2.20 -7.19 -21.21
N LEU A 69 2.51 -7.90 -20.14
CA LEU A 69 1.70 -7.86 -18.92
C LEU A 69 1.63 -6.44 -18.32
N TYR A 70 2.73 -5.70 -18.38
CA TYR A 70 2.77 -4.31 -17.95
C TYR A 70 1.82 -3.44 -18.74
N GLN A 71 1.85 -3.53 -20.07
CA GLN A 71 0.95 -2.78 -20.95
C GLN A 71 -0.51 -3.19 -20.76
N ALA A 72 -0.77 -4.49 -20.63
CA ALA A 72 -2.11 -5.03 -20.52
C ALA A 72 -2.80 -4.76 -19.17
N GLY A 73 -2.03 -4.48 -18.09
CA GLY A 73 -2.60 -4.44 -16.75
C GLY A 73 -2.19 -3.27 -15.87
N ILE A 74 -0.95 -2.79 -16.00
CA ILE A 74 -0.47 -1.66 -15.18
C ILE A 74 -0.61 -0.35 -15.96
N ALA A 75 -0.13 -0.32 -17.20
CA ALA A 75 -0.15 0.89 -18.02
C ALA A 75 -1.56 1.42 -18.33
N ASN A 76 -2.58 0.61 -18.23
CA ASN A 76 -3.99 0.98 -18.37
C ASN A 76 -4.77 0.99 -17.05
N GLU A 77 -4.08 0.95 -15.90
CA GLU A 77 -4.64 0.97 -14.53
C GLU A 77 -5.53 -0.25 -14.18
N LEU A 78 -5.66 -1.25 -15.07
CA LEU A 78 -6.65 -2.33 -14.90
C LEU A 78 -6.37 -3.19 -13.67
N PHE A 79 -5.13 -3.65 -13.48
CA PHE A 79 -4.79 -4.50 -12.32
C PHE A 79 -4.97 -3.80 -10.98
N PRO A 80 -4.52 -2.54 -10.78
CA PRO A 80 -4.79 -1.80 -9.55
C PRO A 80 -6.28 -1.68 -9.23
N LEU A 81 -7.10 -1.34 -10.23
CA LEU A 81 -8.54 -1.16 -10.04
C LEU A 81 -9.23 -2.48 -9.69
N ILE A 82 -8.92 -3.58 -10.42
CA ILE A 82 -9.50 -4.90 -10.10
C ILE A 82 -9.07 -5.37 -8.70
N LEU A 83 -7.82 -5.11 -8.29
CA LEU A 83 -7.36 -5.45 -6.96
C LEU A 83 -8.19 -4.75 -5.88
N PHE A 84 -8.62 -3.50 -6.10
CA PHE A 84 -9.49 -2.80 -5.17
C PHE A 84 -10.85 -3.46 -4.97
N ILE A 85 -11.42 -4.15 -5.97
CA ILE A 85 -12.63 -4.98 -5.76
C ILE A 85 -12.35 -6.07 -4.72
N GLY A 86 -11.23 -6.78 -4.88
CA GLY A 86 -10.82 -7.83 -3.94
C GLY A 86 -10.60 -7.29 -2.52
N ILE A 87 -9.86 -6.18 -2.40
CA ILE A 87 -9.59 -5.52 -1.12
C ILE A 87 -10.91 -5.05 -0.48
N GLY A 88 -11.78 -4.39 -1.23
CA GLY A 88 -13.09 -3.94 -0.76
C GLY A 88 -13.96 -5.08 -0.24
N ALA A 89 -13.95 -6.22 -0.93
CA ALA A 89 -14.66 -7.42 -0.49
C ALA A 89 -14.05 -8.04 0.78
N MET A 90 -12.75 -7.88 1.04
CA MET A 90 -12.10 -8.33 2.28
C MET A 90 -12.41 -7.44 3.48
N ILE A 91 -12.66 -6.14 3.27
CA ILE A 91 -12.81 -5.17 4.34
C ILE A 91 -14.16 -5.31 5.03
N ASP A 92 -14.12 -5.42 6.37
CA ASP A 92 -15.29 -5.22 7.24
C ASP A 92 -15.28 -3.78 7.79
N PHE A 93 -16.21 -2.96 7.32
CA PHE A 93 -16.37 -1.58 7.79
C PHE A 93 -17.14 -1.50 9.13
N GLY A 94 -17.62 -2.61 9.67
CA GLY A 94 -18.37 -2.66 10.94
C GLY A 94 -17.69 -1.92 12.09
N PRO A 95 -16.39 -2.18 12.37
CA PRO A 95 -15.65 -1.47 13.42
C PRO A 95 -15.60 0.05 13.22
N LEU A 96 -15.42 0.50 11.98
CA LEU A 96 -15.40 1.91 11.61
C LEU A 96 -16.79 2.55 11.77
N LEU A 97 -17.82 1.88 11.29
CA LEU A 97 -19.21 2.35 11.39
C LEU A 97 -19.71 2.39 12.85
N SER A 98 -19.21 1.47 13.70
CA SER A 98 -19.50 1.47 15.14
C SER A 98 -18.83 2.62 15.88
N ASN A 99 -17.70 3.12 15.37
CA ASN A 99 -16.96 4.23 15.96
C ASN A 99 -16.38 5.16 14.88
N PRO A 100 -17.17 6.08 14.34
CA PRO A 100 -16.74 6.97 13.24
C PRO A 100 -15.53 7.87 13.57
N VAL A 101 -15.21 8.08 14.86
CA VAL A 101 -14.02 8.83 15.28
C VAL A 101 -12.74 8.20 14.74
N LEU A 102 -12.76 6.89 14.47
CA LEU A 102 -11.63 6.18 13.87
C LEU A 102 -11.26 6.70 12.47
N MET A 103 -12.20 7.36 11.76
CA MET A 103 -11.93 8.00 10.46
C MET A 103 -10.86 9.11 10.56
N LEU A 104 -10.84 9.82 11.68
CA LEU A 104 -9.86 10.88 11.90
C LEU A 104 -8.42 10.36 11.96
N PHE A 105 -8.22 9.13 12.42
CA PHE A 105 -6.90 8.52 12.46
C PHE A 105 -6.36 8.20 11.06
N GLY A 106 -7.22 7.70 10.18
CA GLY A 106 -6.87 7.49 8.78
C GLY A 106 -6.48 8.80 8.10
N ALA A 107 -7.27 9.86 8.29
CA ALA A 107 -6.95 11.17 7.76
C ALA A 107 -5.62 11.73 8.32
N ALA A 108 -5.39 11.61 9.63
CA ALA A 108 -4.16 12.08 10.28
C ALA A 108 -2.92 11.31 9.82
N ALA A 109 -3.06 10.03 9.50
CA ALA A 109 -1.96 9.22 8.99
C ALA A 109 -1.53 9.63 7.57
N GLN A 110 -2.34 10.37 6.80
CA GLN A 110 -1.91 10.91 5.50
C GLN A 110 -0.96 12.13 5.62
N PHE A 111 -0.57 12.49 6.82
CA PHE A 111 0.36 13.61 7.07
C PHE A 111 1.68 13.44 6.30
N GLY A 112 2.22 12.23 6.24
CA GLY A 112 3.47 11.94 5.55
C GLY A 112 3.39 12.16 4.04
N ILE A 113 2.23 11.94 3.40
CA ILE A 113 2.02 12.24 1.98
C ILE A 113 2.30 13.72 1.73
N PHE A 114 1.63 14.62 2.47
CA PHE A 114 1.80 16.06 2.27
C PHE A 114 3.17 16.57 2.70
N PHE A 115 3.75 16.02 3.76
CA PHE A 115 5.12 16.31 4.16
C PHE A 115 6.11 15.91 3.07
N THR A 116 5.93 14.73 2.47
CA THR A 116 6.82 14.23 1.41
C THR A 116 6.62 15.00 0.11
N LEU A 117 5.41 15.44 -0.20
CA LEU A 117 5.16 16.33 -1.33
C LEU A 117 6.05 17.59 -1.22
N CYS A 118 6.06 18.24 -0.06
CA CYS A 118 6.89 19.42 0.19
C CYS A 118 8.39 19.11 0.11
N THR A 119 8.84 17.96 0.60
CA THR A 119 10.27 17.60 0.57
C THR A 119 10.72 17.11 -0.80
N ALA A 120 9.91 16.32 -1.50
CA ALA A 120 10.21 15.80 -2.83
C ALA A 120 10.22 16.92 -3.89
N SER A 121 9.38 17.95 -3.75
CA SER A 121 9.36 19.11 -4.65
C SER A 121 10.65 19.96 -4.63
N MET A 122 11.55 19.71 -3.68
CA MET A 122 12.88 20.32 -3.65
C MET A 122 13.87 19.62 -4.61
N PHE A 123 13.55 18.42 -5.08
CA PHE A 123 14.45 17.57 -5.88
C PHE A 123 13.85 17.14 -7.22
N PHE A 124 12.52 17.13 -7.33
CA PHE A 124 11.77 16.65 -8.48
C PHE A 124 10.74 17.69 -8.93
N ASP A 125 10.31 17.57 -10.18
CA ASP A 125 9.18 18.36 -10.69
C ASP A 125 7.91 18.03 -9.88
N LEU A 126 6.96 18.96 -9.85
CA LEU A 126 5.79 18.87 -9.00
C LEU A 126 4.95 17.59 -9.25
N ASN A 127 4.81 17.16 -10.50
CA ASN A 127 4.08 15.93 -10.84
C ASN A 127 4.81 14.67 -10.30
N ASP A 128 6.12 14.64 -10.46
CA ASP A 128 6.95 13.57 -9.93
C ASP A 128 6.98 13.59 -8.40
N ALA A 129 7.11 14.78 -7.80
CA ALA A 129 7.05 14.94 -6.34
C ALA A 129 5.71 14.50 -5.74
N ALA A 130 4.59 14.84 -6.39
CA ALA A 130 3.25 14.42 -6.00
C ALA A 130 3.09 12.90 -6.11
N SER A 131 3.63 12.30 -7.16
CA SER A 131 3.63 10.86 -7.36
C SER A 131 4.48 10.11 -6.31
N ILE A 132 5.64 10.64 -5.97
CA ILE A 132 6.53 10.11 -4.91
C ILE A 132 5.87 10.21 -3.54
N ALA A 133 5.16 11.30 -3.27
CA ALA A 133 4.53 11.53 -1.97
C ALA A 133 3.50 10.44 -1.62
N VAL A 134 2.74 9.94 -2.60
CA VAL A 134 1.70 8.92 -2.37
C VAL A 134 2.27 7.57 -1.91
N ILE A 135 3.57 7.33 -2.09
CA ILE A 135 4.24 6.12 -1.54
C ILE A 135 4.01 5.99 -0.03
N GLY A 136 3.94 7.13 0.69
CA GLY A 136 3.77 7.16 2.14
C GLY A 136 2.50 6.47 2.62
N ALA A 137 1.42 6.55 1.87
CA ALA A 137 0.17 5.88 2.20
C ALA A 137 0.30 4.35 2.34
N ALA A 138 1.39 3.77 1.82
CA ALA A 138 1.59 2.33 1.70
C ALA A 138 0.41 1.65 0.98
N ASP A 139 -0.02 2.27 -0.11
CA ASP A 139 -1.11 1.85 -0.98
C ASP A 139 -0.58 1.73 -2.41
N GLY A 140 -0.14 0.54 -2.76
CA GLY A 140 0.46 0.26 -4.07
C GLY A 140 -0.45 0.63 -5.24
N PRO A 141 -1.72 0.17 -5.27
CA PRO A 141 -2.67 0.51 -6.32
C PRO A 141 -2.88 2.02 -6.49
N THR A 142 -3.09 2.76 -5.41
CA THR A 142 -3.24 4.23 -5.46
C THR A 142 -1.98 4.90 -6.00
N SER A 143 -0.79 4.44 -5.57
CA SER A 143 0.49 4.98 -6.05
C SER A 143 0.67 4.79 -7.56
N ILE A 144 0.27 3.64 -8.11
CA ILE A 144 0.30 3.38 -9.55
C ILE A 144 -0.62 4.36 -10.29
N VAL A 145 -1.89 4.43 -9.88
CA VAL A 145 -2.90 5.25 -10.59
C VAL A 145 -2.55 6.73 -10.54
N VAL A 146 -2.09 7.23 -9.39
CA VAL A 146 -1.68 8.64 -9.25
C VAL A 146 -0.48 8.94 -10.13
N SER A 147 0.57 8.11 -10.05
CA SER A 147 1.79 8.32 -10.84
C SER A 147 1.54 8.23 -12.34
N GLN A 148 0.63 7.37 -12.75
CA GLN A 148 0.25 7.22 -14.14
C GLN A 148 -0.52 8.44 -14.66
N LYS A 149 -1.54 8.89 -13.93
CA LYS A 149 -2.34 10.06 -14.31
C LYS A 149 -1.53 11.36 -14.32
N LEU A 150 -0.55 11.47 -13.43
CA LEU A 150 0.39 12.60 -13.42
C LEU A 150 1.53 12.47 -14.45
N HIS A 151 1.53 11.38 -15.23
CA HIS A 151 2.59 11.09 -16.22
C HIS A 151 3.99 11.14 -15.62
N SER A 152 4.16 10.59 -14.40
CA SER A 152 5.45 10.58 -13.72
C SER A 152 6.52 9.83 -14.52
N ASN A 153 7.69 10.45 -14.63
CA ASN A 153 8.87 9.83 -15.24
C ASN A 153 9.42 8.65 -14.42
N TYR A 154 8.97 8.50 -13.17
CA TYR A 154 9.49 7.54 -12.22
C TYR A 154 8.47 6.50 -11.78
N LEU A 155 7.41 6.28 -12.58
CA LEU A 155 6.34 5.32 -12.28
C LEU A 155 6.89 3.95 -11.81
N GLY A 156 7.91 3.41 -12.48
CA GLY A 156 8.53 2.15 -12.12
C GLY A 156 9.16 2.14 -10.73
N ALA A 157 9.95 3.16 -10.41
CA ALA A 157 10.59 3.31 -9.10
C ALA A 157 9.54 3.49 -7.98
N ILE A 158 8.50 4.30 -8.24
CA ILE A 158 7.41 4.55 -7.29
C ILE A 158 6.62 3.26 -7.00
N MET A 159 6.30 2.47 -8.03
CA MET A 159 5.63 1.18 -7.85
C MET A 159 6.45 0.25 -6.96
N VAL A 160 7.71 0.06 -7.29
CA VAL A 160 8.61 -0.82 -6.51
C VAL A 160 8.71 -0.32 -5.06
N ALA A 161 8.86 0.99 -4.85
CA ALA A 161 8.91 1.59 -3.52
C ALA A 161 7.61 1.32 -2.73
N ALA A 162 6.45 1.65 -3.29
CA ALA A 162 5.15 1.53 -2.62
C ALA A 162 4.87 0.08 -2.19
N TYR A 163 5.05 -0.89 -3.08
CA TYR A 163 4.82 -2.30 -2.76
C TYR A 163 5.89 -2.87 -1.81
N SER A 164 7.15 -2.45 -1.94
CA SER A 164 8.20 -2.88 -1.01
C SER A 164 7.93 -2.36 0.40
N TYR A 165 7.55 -1.09 0.57
CA TYR A 165 7.25 -0.55 1.89
C TYR A 165 5.98 -1.13 2.49
N MET A 166 4.95 -1.38 1.69
CA MET A 166 3.78 -2.11 2.13
C MET A 166 4.17 -3.48 2.71
N ALA A 167 5.06 -4.21 2.05
CA ALA A 167 5.53 -5.50 2.53
C ALA A 167 6.46 -5.40 3.76
N LEU A 168 7.20 -4.29 3.90
CA LEU A 168 8.14 -4.05 5.01
C LEU A 168 7.48 -3.42 6.25
N VAL A 169 6.18 -3.18 6.25
CA VAL A 169 5.41 -2.67 7.41
C VAL A 169 5.78 -3.36 8.72
N PRO A 170 5.87 -4.71 8.81
CA PRO A 170 6.21 -5.39 10.05
C PRO A 170 7.61 -5.09 10.62
N ILE A 171 8.52 -4.58 9.78
CA ILE A 171 9.88 -4.18 10.21
C ILE A 171 9.92 -2.69 10.54
N ILE A 172 9.32 -1.85 9.70
CA ILE A 172 9.49 -0.39 9.77
C ILE A 172 8.61 0.23 10.87
N GLN A 173 7.36 -0.21 11.01
CA GLN A 173 6.43 0.39 11.99
C GLN A 173 6.83 0.19 13.46
N PRO A 174 7.23 -1.00 13.93
CA PRO A 174 7.47 -1.21 15.36
C PRO A 174 8.54 -0.30 15.97
N PRO A 175 9.69 -0.03 15.34
CA PRO A 175 10.65 0.94 15.83
C PRO A 175 10.09 2.35 15.97
N ILE A 176 9.32 2.81 14.98
CA ILE A 176 8.72 4.16 14.97
C ILE A 176 7.70 4.30 16.10
N ILE A 177 6.80 3.30 16.24
CA ILE A 177 5.83 3.27 17.33
C ILE A 177 6.53 3.33 18.69
N LYS A 178 7.59 2.53 18.89
CA LYS A 178 8.34 2.51 20.16
C LYS A 178 9.05 3.82 20.44
N LEU A 179 9.59 4.46 19.41
CA LEU A 179 10.26 5.76 19.54
C LEU A 179 9.27 6.86 19.99
N LEU A 180 8.05 6.81 19.47
CA LEU A 180 7.04 7.84 19.70
C LEU A 180 6.14 7.57 20.92
N THR A 181 6.20 6.37 21.51
CA THR A 181 5.32 5.98 22.63
C THR A 181 6.10 5.47 23.82
N THR A 182 5.63 5.80 25.01
CA THR A 182 6.13 5.24 26.26
C THR A 182 5.53 3.85 26.53
N LYS A 183 6.19 3.05 27.39
CA LYS A 183 5.65 1.74 27.79
C LYS A 183 4.26 1.87 28.43
N LYS A 184 4.02 2.91 29.25
CA LYS A 184 2.72 3.18 29.86
C LYS A 184 1.63 3.43 28.82
N GLU A 185 1.94 4.13 27.73
CA GLU A 185 0.99 4.37 26.63
C GLU A 185 0.69 3.08 25.85
N ARG A 186 1.72 2.24 25.64
CA ARG A 186 1.56 0.97 24.89
C ARG A 186 0.76 -0.08 25.65
N THR A 187 0.69 0.00 26.97
CA THR A 187 -0.11 -0.90 27.81
C THR A 187 -1.52 -0.36 28.13
N ILE A 188 -1.96 0.73 27.52
CA ILE A 188 -3.34 1.20 27.64
C ILE A 188 -4.27 0.17 27.03
N HIS A 189 -5.18 -0.39 27.86
CA HIS A 189 -6.26 -1.27 27.42
C HIS A 189 -7.41 -0.46 26.82
N MET A 190 -7.97 -0.96 25.73
CA MET A 190 -9.13 -0.37 25.08
C MET A 190 -10.29 -1.36 25.12
N GLU A 191 -11.37 -0.98 25.76
CA GLU A 191 -12.62 -1.74 25.68
C GLU A 191 -13.20 -1.65 24.25
N TYR A 192 -13.52 -2.78 23.67
CA TYR A 192 -14.25 -2.82 22.42
C TYR A 192 -15.73 -3.09 22.71
N THR A 193 -16.52 -2.04 22.59
CA THR A 193 -17.98 -2.17 22.65
C THR A 193 -18.52 -2.16 21.23
N GLN A 194 -18.84 -3.33 20.71
CA GLN A 194 -19.45 -3.45 19.40
C GLN A 194 -20.88 -2.90 19.45
N ARG A 195 -21.08 -1.76 18.80
CA ARG A 195 -22.45 -1.27 18.55
C ARG A 195 -22.99 -2.00 17.33
N PRO A 196 -24.20 -2.58 17.39
CA PRO A 196 -24.77 -3.26 16.25
C PRO A 196 -25.00 -2.24 15.12
N VAL A 197 -24.42 -2.52 13.95
CA VAL A 197 -24.63 -1.72 12.74
C VAL A 197 -25.69 -2.42 11.90
N SER A 198 -26.74 -1.70 11.51
CA SER A 198 -27.83 -2.27 10.71
C SER A 198 -27.34 -2.73 9.33
N LYS A 199 -27.95 -3.76 8.77
CA LYS A 199 -27.64 -4.25 7.41
C LYS A 199 -27.83 -3.13 6.38
N THR A 200 -28.85 -2.32 6.51
CA THR A 200 -29.12 -1.18 5.65
C THR A 200 -27.96 -0.17 5.66
N THR A 201 -27.43 0.15 6.86
CA THR A 201 -26.27 1.06 6.99
C THR A 201 -25.03 0.48 6.29
N ARG A 202 -24.76 -0.82 6.43
CA ARG A 202 -23.65 -1.49 5.78
C ARG A 202 -23.76 -1.47 4.25
N ILE A 203 -24.96 -1.64 3.70
CA ILE A 203 -25.21 -1.58 2.25
C ILE A 203 -25.15 -0.15 1.71
N LEU A 204 -25.70 0.83 2.44
CA LEU A 204 -25.69 2.22 2.00
C LEU A 204 -24.32 2.88 2.11
N PHE A 205 -23.50 2.45 3.06
CA PHE A 205 -22.20 3.05 3.31
C PHE A 205 -21.30 3.12 2.06
N PRO A 206 -21.03 2.03 1.33
CA PRO A 206 -20.18 2.07 0.14
C PRO A 206 -20.76 2.96 -0.97
N ILE A 207 -22.10 3.02 -1.10
CA ILE A 207 -22.77 3.89 -2.08
C ILE A 207 -22.57 5.35 -1.71
N VAL A 208 -22.82 5.72 -0.45
CA VAL A 208 -22.68 7.09 0.04
C VAL A 208 -21.24 7.57 -0.03
N ILE A 209 -20.27 6.74 0.37
CA ILE A 209 -18.83 7.10 0.28
C ILE A 209 -18.43 7.33 -1.18
N THR A 210 -18.89 6.50 -2.11
CA THR A 210 -18.60 6.68 -3.54
C THR A 210 -19.17 8.01 -4.06
N LEU A 211 -20.41 8.35 -3.69
CA LEU A 211 -21.02 9.62 -4.07
C LEU A 211 -20.28 10.83 -3.48
N ILE A 212 -19.95 10.77 -2.19
CA ILE A 212 -19.20 11.85 -1.51
C ILE A 212 -17.82 12.03 -2.15
N ALA A 213 -17.08 10.94 -2.37
CA ALA A 213 -15.77 10.99 -3.01
C ALA A 213 -15.87 11.57 -4.42
N GLY A 214 -16.88 11.17 -5.18
CA GLY A 214 -17.13 11.70 -6.53
C GLY A 214 -17.42 13.20 -6.59
N LEU A 215 -18.05 13.73 -5.57
CA LEU A 215 -18.36 15.16 -5.48
C LEU A 215 -17.17 15.99 -4.99
N ILE A 216 -16.33 15.44 -4.09
CA ILE A 216 -15.19 16.16 -3.49
C ILE A 216 -13.92 16.00 -4.32
N ALA A 217 -13.65 14.79 -4.79
CA ALA A 217 -12.44 14.43 -5.51
C ALA A 217 -12.79 13.54 -6.73
N PRO A 218 -13.32 14.11 -7.82
CA PRO A 218 -13.77 13.35 -9.00
C PRO A 218 -12.72 12.39 -9.56
N ALA A 219 -11.45 12.79 -9.51
CA ALA A 219 -10.34 11.98 -9.99
C ALA A 219 -10.14 10.66 -9.19
N SER A 220 -10.67 10.57 -7.97
CA SER A 220 -10.61 9.36 -7.14
C SER A 220 -11.75 8.37 -7.36
N VAL A 221 -12.77 8.73 -8.15
CA VAL A 221 -14.01 7.93 -8.28
C VAL A 221 -13.74 6.50 -8.73
N SER A 222 -12.82 6.30 -9.67
CA SER A 222 -12.45 4.95 -10.11
C SER A 222 -11.88 4.12 -8.96
N LEU A 223 -10.94 4.67 -8.20
CA LEU A 223 -10.31 3.99 -7.06
C LEU A 223 -11.32 3.70 -5.95
N VAL A 224 -12.01 4.76 -5.45
CA VAL A 224 -13.03 4.62 -4.39
C VAL A 224 -14.17 3.73 -4.85
N GLY A 225 -14.64 3.90 -6.09
CA GLY A 225 -15.78 3.14 -6.63
C GLY A 225 -15.48 1.64 -6.70
N PHE A 226 -14.33 1.23 -7.18
CA PHE A 226 -13.96 -0.20 -7.25
C PHE A 226 -13.78 -0.80 -5.84
N LEU A 227 -13.18 -0.06 -4.90
CA LEU A 227 -13.08 -0.46 -3.50
C LEU A 227 -14.46 -0.64 -2.86
N MET A 228 -15.33 0.35 -3.01
CA MET A 228 -16.68 0.36 -2.45
C MET A 228 -17.59 -0.64 -3.15
N PHE A 229 -17.40 -0.90 -4.45
CA PHE A 229 -18.12 -1.96 -5.15
C PHE A 229 -17.78 -3.34 -4.59
N GLY A 230 -16.51 -3.63 -4.33
CA GLY A 230 -16.10 -4.85 -3.66
C GLY A 230 -16.78 -5.01 -2.28
N ASN A 231 -16.84 -3.93 -1.51
CA ASN A 231 -17.52 -3.94 -0.22
C ASN A 231 -19.05 -4.14 -0.36
N LEU A 232 -19.67 -3.51 -1.35
CA LEU A 232 -21.10 -3.68 -1.62
C LEU A 232 -21.44 -5.14 -1.96
N ILE A 233 -20.62 -5.82 -2.77
CA ILE A 233 -20.76 -7.25 -3.06
C ILE A 233 -20.77 -8.07 -1.77
N ARG A 234 -19.89 -7.76 -0.81
CA ARG A 234 -19.83 -8.42 0.49
C ARG A 234 -21.08 -8.17 1.33
N GLU A 235 -21.49 -6.91 1.47
CA GLU A 235 -22.50 -6.52 2.45
C GLU A 235 -23.95 -6.70 1.95
N CYS A 236 -24.17 -6.90 0.64
CA CYS A 236 -25.50 -7.09 0.08
C CYS A 236 -26.20 -8.40 0.57
N GLY A 237 -25.40 -9.44 0.85
CA GLY A 237 -25.88 -10.73 1.39
C GLY A 237 -26.69 -11.58 0.41
N VAL A 238 -26.54 -11.30 -0.89
CA VAL A 238 -27.15 -12.08 -1.99
C VAL A 238 -26.11 -12.56 -3.01
N LEU A 239 -24.84 -12.18 -2.83
CA LEU A 239 -23.72 -12.47 -3.71
C LEU A 239 -22.54 -13.11 -2.97
N ASP A 240 -22.81 -13.96 -1.98
CA ASP A 240 -21.77 -14.54 -1.11
C ASP A 240 -20.68 -15.28 -1.90
N SER A 241 -21.07 -16.07 -2.92
CA SER A 241 -20.13 -16.78 -3.80
C SER A 241 -19.24 -15.81 -4.59
N LEU A 242 -19.80 -14.69 -5.09
CA LEU A 242 -19.04 -13.67 -5.80
C LEU A 242 -18.11 -12.92 -4.86
N SER A 243 -18.57 -12.62 -3.65
CA SER A 243 -17.77 -12.00 -2.59
C SER A 243 -16.57 -12.89 -2.23
N GLU A 244 -16.79 -14.19 -2.06
CA GLU A 244 -15.70 -15.12 -1.75
C GLU A 244 -14.70 -15.23 -2.91
N THR A 245 -15.17 -15.25 -4.14
CA THR A 245 -14.33 -15.24 -5.34
C THR A 245 -13.49 -13.97 -5.41
N ALA A 246 -14.10 -12.80 -5.14
CA ALA A 246 -13.39 -11.53 -5.15
C ALA A 246 -12.29 -11.47 -4.08
N GLN A 247 -12.59 -11.92 -2.87
CA GLN A 247 -11.67 -11.89 -1.73
C GLN A 247 -10.47 -12.83 -1.89
N LYS A 248 -10.69 -14.02 -2.43
CA LYS A 248 -9.68 -15.09 -2.48
C LYS A 248 -9.06 -15.23 -3.86
N ILE A 249 -9.88 -15.53 -4.87
CA ILE A 249 -9.37 -15.91 -6.20
C ILE A 249 -8.93 -14.66 -6.97
N LEU A 250 -9.80 -13.67 -7.09
CA LEU A 250 -9.52 -12.46 -7.87
C LEU A 250 -8.34 -11.67 -7.26
N ALA A 251 -8.39 -11.41 -5.96
CA ALA A 251 -7.32 -10.70 -5.26
C ALA A 251 -5.97 -11.40 -5.41
N ASN A 252 -5.92 -12.74 -5.20
CA ASN A 252 -4.68 -13.50 -5.33
C ASN A 252 -4.15 -13.51 -6.77
N LEU A 253 -5.04 -13.71 -7.76
CA LEU A 253 -4.66 -13.73 -9.17
C LEU A 253 -4.06 -12.39 -9.60
N VAL A 254 -4.73 -11.30 -9.28
CA VAL A 254 -4.25 -9.95 -9.62
C VAL A 254 -2.96 -9.62 -8.86
N THR A 255 -2.82 -10.05 -7.59
CA THR A 255 -1.59 -9.85 -6.83
C THR A 255 -0.40 -10.58 -7.46
N ILE A 256 -0.59 -11.80 -7.98
CA ILE A 256 0.47 -12.52 -8.72
C ILE A 256 0.88 -11.71 -9.95
N PHE A 257 -0.09 -11.27 -10.76
CA PHE A 257 0.22 -10.49 -11.95
C PHE A 257 0.89 -9.16 -11.63
N LEU A 258 0.41 -8.44 -10.62
CA LEU A 258 1.04 -7.20 -10.17
C LEU A 258 2.47 -7.45 -9.69
N GLY A 259 2.67 -8.41 -8.79
CA GLY A 259 3.98 -8.68 -8.21
C GLY A 259 5.04 -9.00 -9.26
N ILE A 260 4.73 -9.89 -10.20
CA ILE A 260 5.69 -10.26 -11.25
C ILE A 260 5.87 -9.16 -12.30
N THR A 261 4.81 -8.41 -12.60
CA THR A 261 4.85 -7.33 -13.60
C THR A 261 5.61 -6.11 -13.09
N ILE A 262 5.47 -5.76 -11.80
CA ILE A 262 6.24 -4.68 -11.17
C ILE A 262 7.74 -4.92 -11.33
N ALA A 263 8.16 -6.18 -11.28
CA ALA A 263 9.56 -6.53 -11.46
C ALA A 263 10.11 -6.17 -12.85
N SER A 264 9.26 -5.98 -13.88
CA SER A 264 9.71 -5.47 -15.19
C SER A 264 10.41 -4.11 -15.08
N GLN A 265 10.09 -3.35 -14.03
CA GLN A 265 10.68 -2.05 -13.73
C GLN A 265 11.98 -2.15 -12.89
N MET A 266 12.32 -3.35 -12.41
CA MET A 266 13.52 -3.61 -11.63
C MET A 266 14.73 -3.99 -12.49
N GLN A 267 14.79 -3.48 -13.71
CA GLN A 267 15.98 -3.65 -14.56
C GLN A 267 17.17 -2.89 -13.96
N ALA A 268 18.33 -3.54 -13.88
CA ALA A 268 19.55 -3.02 -13.23
C ALA A 268 19.94 -1.61 -13.72
N ALA A 269 19.85 -1.39 -15.05
CA ALA A 269 20.19 -0.12 -15.66
C ALA A 269 19.33 1.07 -15.18
N ASN A 270 18.07 0.80 -14.85
CA ASN A 270 17.11 1.82 -14.43
C ASN A 270 16.98 1.87 -12.90
N PHE A 271 17.05 0.72 -12.23
CA PHE A 271 16.80 0.62 -10.80
C PHE A 271 17.97 1.13 -9.95
N LEU A 272 19.23 0.89 -10.37
CA LEU A 272 20.43 1.33 -9.65
C LEU A 272 20.89 2.74 -10.05
N ARG A 273 19.94 3.65 -10.31
CA ARG A 273 20.20 5.08 -10.56
C ARG A 273 20.04 5.88 -9.27
N LEU A 274 20.75 6.99 -9.17
CA LEU A 274 20.64 7.89 -8.01
C LEU A 274 19.22 8.40 -7.79
N ASP A 275 18.50 8.74 -8.87
CA ASP A 275 17.12 9.21 -8.81
C ASP A 275 16.21 8.16 -8.17
N THR A 276 16.34 6.89 -8.59
CA THR A 276 15.58 5.78 -8.04
C THR A 276 15.89 5.55 -6.56
N LEU A 277 17.18 5.62 -6.17
CA LEU A 277 17.58 5.50 -4.76
C LEU A 277 17.03 6.66 -3.92
N LEU A 278 17.01 7.86 -4.47
CA LEU A 278 16.42 9.03 -3.79
C LEU A 278 14.91 8.85 -3.61
N ILE A 279 14.20 8.33 -4.64
CA ILE A 279 12.76 8.03 -4.55
C ILE A 279 12.49 6.98 -3.47
N LEU A 280 13.29 5.91 -3.43
CA LEU A 280 13.20 4.92 -2.36
C LEU A 280 13.41 5.57 -0.98
N PHE A 281 14.40 6.42 -0.84
CA PHE A 281 14.66 7.10 0.43
C PHE A 281 13.51 8.05 0.83
N LEU A 282 12.98 8.86 -0.09
CA LEU A 282 11.84 9.74 0.15
C LEU A 282 10.57 8.95 0.48
N GLY A 283 10.34 7.84 -0.20
CA GLY A 283 9.22 6.94 0.11
C GLY A 283 9.31 6.34 1.51
N LEU A 284 10.52 5.98 1.96
CA LEU A 284 10.74 5.55 3.34
C LEU A 284 10.44 6.66 4.35
N ILE A 285 10.88 7.89 4.07
CA ILE A 285 10.54 9.06 4.88
C ILE A 285 9.04 9.27 4.94
N ALA A 286 8.35 9.23 3.78
CA ALA A 286 6.90 9.36 3.71
C ALA A 286 6.20 8.34 4.63
N PHE A 287 6.58 7.08 4.53
CA PHE A 287 6.03 6.00 5.34
C PHE A 287 6.28 6.18 6.85
N ILE A 288 7.48 6.67 7.23
CA ILE A 288 7.82 6.97 8.62
C ILE A 288 6.91 8.09 9.15
N PHE A 289 6.73 9.16 8.37
CA PHE A 289 5.92 10.31 8.78
C PHE A 289 4.42 10.01 8.78
N ASP A 290 3.92 9.15 7.89
CA ASP A 290 2.53 8.68 7.94
C ASP A 290 2.27 7.86 9.22
N THR A 291 3.16 6.92 9.54
CA THR A 291 3.08 6.16 10.79
C THR A 291 3.17 7.10 12.01
N ALA A 292 4.09 8.06 11.98
CA ALA A 292 4.27 9.02 13.07
C ALA A 292 3.05 9.94 13.22
N GLY A 293 2.51 10.45 12.12
CA GLY A 293 1.33 11.31 12.09
C GLY A 293 0.14 10.68 12.80
N GLY A 294 -0.16 9.41 12.49
CA GLY A 294 -1.22 8.67 13.15
C GLY A 294 -0.99 8.48 14.66
N VAL A 295 0.23 8.10 15.06
CA VAL A 295 0.58 7.93 16.49
C VAL A 295 0.51 9.25 17.24
N LEU A 296 1.07 10.32 16.69
CA LEU A 296 1.07 11.65 17.31
C LEU A 296 -0.36 12.22 17.41
N PHE A 297 -1.19 11.98 16.40
CA PHE A 297 -2.61 12.33 16.46
C PHE A 297 -3.34 11.62 17.61
N ALA A 298 -3.08 10.32 17.81
CA ALA A 298 -3.62 9.58 18.94
C ALA A 298 -3.21 10.18 20.28
N LYS A 299 -1.94 10.60 20.41
CA LYS A 299 -1.44 11.27 21.60
C LYS A 299 -2.08 12.65 21.80
N LEU A 300 -2.27 13.40 20.71
CA LEU A 300 -2.97 14.69 20.75
C LEU A 300 -4.41 14.52 21.22
N LEU A 301 -5.14 13.55 20.66
CA LEU A 301 -6.50 13.22 21.10
C LEU A 301 -6.55 12.87 22.59
N ASN A 302 -5.54 12.17 23.09
CA ASN A 302 -5.45 11.80 24.48
C ASN A 302 -5.34 13.00 25.44
N LEU A 303 -5.00 14.20 24.97
CA LEU A 303 -5.06 15.40 25.79
C LEU A 303 -6.51 15.80 26.13
N PHE A 304 -7.44 15.50 25.22
CA PHE A 304 -8.84 15.91 25.33
C PHE A 304 -9.77 14.77 25.79
N LEU A 305 -9.35 13.50 25.62
CA LEU A 305 -10.19 12.35 25.95
C LEU A 305 -10.12 12.01 27.45
N LYS A 306 -11.30 11.79 28.06
CA LYS A 306 -11.39 11.27 29.45
C LYS A 306 -10.91 9.81 29.53
N LYS A 307 -11.36 8.94 28.59
CA LYS A 307 -10.83 7.57 28.41
C LYS A 307 -9.74 7.62 27.36
N LYS A 308 -8.50 7.33 27.78
CA LYS A 308 -7.34 7.37 26.88
C LYS A 308 -7.40 6.24 25.85
N VAL A 309 -7.02 6.52 24.62
CA VAL A 309 -6.79 5.51 23.58
C VAL A 309 -5.33 5.08 23.59
N ASN A 310 -5.07 3.84 23.21
CA ASN A 310 -3.71 3.36 23.02
C ASN A 310 -3.12 4.01 21.76
N PRO A 311 -2.07 4.84 21.86
CA PRO A 311 -1.56 5.59 20.70
C PRO A 311 -1.06 4.70 19.56
N MET A 312 -0.72 3.44 19.83
CA MET A 312 -0.29 2.51 18.80
C MET A 312 -1.32 2.30 17.70
N ILE A 313 -2.63 2.42 18.01
CA ILE A 313 -3.68 2.24 16.98
C ILE A 313 -3.54 3.28 15.86
N GLY A 314 -3.02 4.47 16.16
CA GLY A 314 -2.80 5.51 15.16
C GLY A 314 -1.85 5.09 14.04
N ALA A 315 -0.84 4.25 14.35
CA ALA A 315 0.04 3.70 13.34
C ALA A 315 -0.69 2.82 12.30
N ALA A 316 -1.85 2.25 12.66
CA ALA A 316 -2.66 1.48 11.74
C ALA A 316 -3.39 2.33 10.69
N GLY A 317 -3.33 3.67 10.79
CA GLY A 317 -3.97 4.61 9.85
C GLY A 317 -3.35 4.65 8.45
N ILE A 318 -2.24 3.99 8.21
CA ILE A 318 -1.73 3.75 6.85
C ILE A 318 -2.58 2.71 6.13
N SER A 319 -2.54 2.72 4.80
CA SER A 319 -3.42 1.88 3.96
C SER A 319 -2.99 0.42 3.83
N ALA A 320 -1.85 0.01 4.39
CA ALA A 320 -1.38 -1.39 4.32
C ALA A 320 -2.33 -2.34 5.07
N PHE A 321 -3.45 -2.67 4.42
CA PHE A 321 -4.50 -3.53 4.95
C PHE A 321 -4.25 -5.02 4.59
N PRO A 322 -4.44 -5.97 5.50
CA PRO A 322 -4.75 -5.84 6.94
C PRO A 322 -3.50 -5.84 7.84
N MET A 323 -2.31 -5.62 7.28
CA MET A 323 -1.03 -5.82 7.96
C MET A 323 -0.80 -4.86 9.11
N SER A 324 -1.03 -3.58 8.90
CA SER A 324 -0.72 -2.57 9.91
C SER A 324 -1.50 -2.78 11.20
N GLY A 325 -2.78 -3.16 11.12
CA GLY A 325 -3.58 -3.54 12.27
C GLY A 325 -3.02 -4.75 13.02
N ARG A 326 -2.56 -5.77 12.29
CA ARG A 326 -1.93 -6.97 12.86
C ARG A 326 -0.59 -6.66 13.54
N VAL A 327 0.22 -5.78 12.94
CA VAL A 327 1.50 -5.34 13.52
C VAL A 327 1.27 -4.63 14.85
N VAL A 328 0.30 -3.72 14.90
CA VAL A 328 -0.09 -3.00 16.11
C VAL A 328 -0.56 -3.99 17.19
N GLN A 329 -1.42 -4.94 16.87
CA GLN A 329 -1.86 -5.97 17.80
C GLN A 329 -0.71 -6.83 18.32
N LYS A 330 0.16 -7.29 17.42
CA LYS A 330 1.34 -8.10 17.79
C LYS A 330 2.27 -7.34 18.74
N LEU A 331 2.44 -6.03 18.51
CA LEU A 331 3.24 -5.19 19.38
C LEU A 331 2.58 -4.98 20.74
N ALA A 332 1.25 -4.78 20.78
CA ALA A 332 0.49 -4.65 22.03
C ALA A 332 0.61 -5.90 22.91
N MET A 333 0.41 -7.08 22.34
CA MET A 333 0.56 -8.36 23.05
C MET A 333 1.99 -8.64 23.50
N LYS A 334 2.99 -8.08 22.82
CA LYS A 334 4.40 -8.19 23.25
C LYS A 334 4.69 -7.35 24.49
N GLU A 335 4.02 -6.20 24.65
CA GLU A 335 4.17 -5.32 25.82
C GLU A 335 3.29 -5.82 26.99
N ASP A 336 2.09 -6.31 26.68
CA ASP A 336 1.13 -6.91 27.64
C ASP A 336 0.30 -7.98 26.93
N PRO A 337 0.48 -9.28 27.25
CA PRO A 337 -0.22 -10.39 26.62
C PRO A 337 -1.76 -10.34 26.70
N THR A 338 -2.31 -9.55 27.63
CA THR A 338 -3.75 -9.38 27.81
C THR A 338 -4.34 -8.20 27.03
N ASN A 339 -3.49 -7.41 26.35
CA ASN A 339 -3.92 -6.20 25.66
C ASN A 339 -4.36 -6.48 24.22
N PHE A 340 -5.66 -6.67 24.04
CA PHE A 340 -6.28 -6.93 22.74
C PHE A 340 -6.89 -5.64 22.16
N ILE A 341 -6.19 -5.04 21.20
CA ILE A 341 -6.62 -3.81 20.52
C ILE A 341 -6.81 -4.00 19.00
N LEU A 342 -6.91 -5.28 18.55
CA LEU A 342 -6.99 -5.60 17.12
C LEU A 342 -8.18 -4.94 16.44
N MET A 343 -9.36 -4.97 17.07
CA MET A 343 -10.57 -4.43 16.45
C MET A 343 -10.50 -2.92 16.23
N GLN A 344 -9.94 -2.20 17.20
CA GLN A 344 -9.71 -0.75 17.09
C GLN A 344 -8.64 -0.46 16.03
N ALA A 345 -7.53 -1.20 16.05
CA ALA A 345 -6.46 -1.06 15.05
C ALA A 345 -6.96 -1.40 13.64
N THR A 346 -7.80 -2.42 13.49
CA THR A 346 -8.44 -2.76 12.20
C THR A 346 -9.37 -1.64 11.74
N GLY A 347 -10.19 -1.09 12.62
CA GLY A 347 -11.05 0.05 12.28
C GLY A 347 -10.27 1.28 11.82
N VAL A 348 -9.14 1.58 12.47
CA VAL A 348 -8.21 2.64 12.04
C VAL A 348 -7.56 2.29 10.69
N ASN A 349 -7.15 1.04 10.49
CA ASN A 349 -6.52 0.60 9.24
C ASN A 349 -7.50 0.69 8.05
N VAL A 350 -8.75 0.31 8.28
CA VAL A 350 -9.83 0.47 7.30
C VAL A 350 -10.09 1.94 6.98
N SER A 351 -10.04 2.83 7.98
CA SER A 351 -10.15 4.27 7.74
C SER A 351 -8.98 4.80 6.91
N GLY A 352 -7.77 4.28 7.14
CA GLY A 352 -6.58 4.57 6.35
C GLY A 352 -6.74 4.21 4.88
N GLN A 353 -7.37 3.06 4.59
CA GLN A 353 -7.64 2.63 3.22
C GLN A 353 -8.53 3.62 2.45
N ILE A 354 -9.58 4.14 3.09
CA ILE A 354 -10.42 5.18 2.48
C ILE A 354 -9.64 6.49 2.34
N ALA A 355 -8.94 6.88 3.41
CA ALA A 355 -8.23 8.16 3.46
C ALA A 355 -7.11 8.24 2.41
N SER A 356 -6.35 7.16 2.18
CA SER A 356 -5.28 7.12 1.17
C SER A 356 -5.81 7.30 -0.24
N VAL A 357 -6.93 6.63 -0.57
CA VAL A 357 -7.56 6.73 -1.89
C VAL A 357 -8.10 8.14 -2.12
N ILE A 358 -8.73 8.75 -1.10
CA ILE A 358 -9.21 10.14 -1.17
C ILE A 358 -8.02 11.11 -1.26
N ALA A 359 -6.95 10.91 -0.48
CA ALA A 359 -5.75 11.75 -0.55
C ALA A 359 -5.08 11.68 -1.93
N GLY A 360 -4.96 10.49 -2.51
CA GLY A 360 -4.49 10.32 -3.89
C GLY A 360 -5.37 11.05 -4.90
N GLY A 361 -6.69 10.98 -4.74
CA GLY A 361 -7.63 11.72 -5.57
C GLY A 361 -7.55 13.25 -5.41
N LEU A 362 -7.32 13.75 -4.20
CA LEU A 362 -7.09 15.18 -3.96
C LEU A 362 -5.79 15.65 -4.63
N ILE A 363 -4.72 14.87 -4.53
CA ILE A 363 -3.47 15.16 -5.25
C ILE A 363 -3.75 15.24 -6.75
N LEU A 364 -4.45 14.27 -7.32
CA LEU A 364 -4.81 14.32 -8.74
C LEU A 364 -5.61 15.58 -9.09
N ASN A 365 -6.55 15.95 -8.24
CA ASN A 365 -7.38 17.15 -8.46
C ASN A 365 -6.57 18.45 -8.42
N PHE A 366 -5.51 18.52 -7.57
CA PHE A 366 -4.64 19.69 -7.47
C PHE A 366 -3.65 19.82 -8.64
N PHE A 367 -3.24 18.71 -9.25
CA PHE A 367 -2.16 18.69 -10.23
C PHE A 367 -2.62 18.42 -11.68
N LEU A 368 -3.87 17.96 -11.88
CA LEU A 368 -4.43 17.78 -13.22
C LEU A 368 -5.18 19.03 -13.73
N HIS A 369 -5.42 20.01 -12.89
CA HIS A 369 -6.06 21.28 -13.19
C HIS A 369 -5.14 22.44 -12.80
#